data_ad0af754e79a775fe9b5e4a06d949fcb
#
_entry.id   ad0af754e79a775fe9b5e4a06d949fcb
#
_cell.length_a   1.000
_cell.length_b   1.000
_cell.length_c   1.000
_cell.angle_alpha   90.00
_cell.angle_beta   90.00
_cell.angle_gamma   90.00
#
_symmetry.space_group_name_H-M   'P 1'
#
loop_
_entity.id
_entity.type
_entity.pdbx_description
1 polymer ?
#
loop_
_entity_poly.entity_id
_entity_poly.type
_entity_poly.pdbx_seq_one_letter_code
_entity_poly.pdbx_strand_id
1 'polypeptide(L)'
;MSILKVVAERLVIHPHPNADALELAEVGRLRAVVAKDAFRTGDHAVYLPEGSVLPEPLIAELGLTGRLAGANKDRITAVRLRGELSQGIVCRPKALADLDLAAAAAAGTDFAEVLGVTKWVPPIPVHLAGDMHPAEDLLPWLDVENIRRYPAMFTPGEPVVATEKIHGSACLMTLVAATGTVFASSKGFGKQRLAIKEADGNLYWRAIRAYDLPRLAAAVAADLGAARVGVFGEVYGRGVQDLGYGVQASTRPGYAVFDVAVDVDGEIRWLTPDEVAAFTAAHDVPAVPVLYRGPYDEAKLAELAEGVETVSGTGANIREGLVVRPATERYSPVTAGRTIGKLVSTAYLTRKGGTEYE
;
A
#
# COMPACT_ATOMS: atom_id res chain seq x y z
N MET A 1 0.21 9.17 6.72
CA MET A 1 1.16 9.01 5.59
C MET A 1 1.99 7.77 5.85
N SER A 2 2.18 6.91 4.86
CA SER A 2 3.14 5.80 4.97
C SER A 2 4.53 6.40 5.22
N ILE A 3 5.19 5.92 6.25
CA ILE A 3 6.47 6.48 6.73
C ILE A 3 7.61 5.75 6.03
N LEU A 4 8.37 6.46 5.20
CA LEU A 4 9.67 5.95 4.79
C LEU A 4 10.63 6.13 5.95
N LYS A 5 11.19 5.03 6.46
CA LYS A 5 12.30 5.05 7.42
C LYS A 5 13.47 4.28 6.84
N VAL A 6 14.62 4.89 6.86
CA VAL A 6 15.91 4.28 6.52
C VAL A 6 16.66 4.08 7.84
N VAL A 7 16.70 2.85 8.32
CA VAL A 7 17.23 2.53 9.65
C VAL A 7 18.32 1.48 9.57
N ALA A 8 19.16 1.41 10.59
CA ALA A 8 20.06 0.28 10.77
C ALA A 8 19.28 -0.92 11.32
N GLU A 9 19.57 -2.10 10.80
CA GLU A 9 18.92 -3.35 11.18
C GLU A 9 19.98 -4.42 11.44
N ARG A 10 19.69 -5.32 12.39
CA ARG A 10 20.52 -6.50 12.63
C ARG A 10 20.22 -7.57 11.58
N LEU A 11 21.26 -8.13 10.99
CA LEU A 11 21.14 -9.09 9.90
C LEU A 11 21.25 -10.54 10.40
N VAL A 12 20.51 -11.43 9.73
CA VAL A 12 20.76 -12.88 9.75
C VAL A 12 21.08 -13.31 8.31
N ILE A 13 22.27 -13.89 8.10
CA ILE A 13 22.74 -14.26 6.77
C ILE A 13 22.51 -15.76 6.55
N HIS A 14 21.94 -16.06 5.38
CA HIS A 14 21.67 -17.43 4.90
C HIS A 14 22.33 -17.66 3.56
N PRO A 15 22.73 -18.90 3.24
CA PRO A 15 23.20 -19.25 1.90
C PRO A 15 22.13 -18.98 0.84
N HIS A 16 22.54 -18.50 -0.32
CA HIS A 16 21.65 -18.39 -1.46
C HIS A 16 21.50 -19.76 -2.14
N PRO A 17 20.26 -20.31 -2.32
CA PRO A 17 20.09 -21.67 -2.81
C PRO A 17 20.53 -21.87 -4.26
N ASN A 18 20.59 -20.80 -5.05
CA ASN A 18 20.80 -20.89 -6.51
C ASN A 18 21.98 -20.03 -6.99
N ALA A 19 22.88 -19.59 -6.10
CA ALA A 19 24.02 -18.75 -6.51
C ALA A 19 25.18 -18.82 -5.51
N ASP A 20 26.38 -19.07 -6.02
CA ASP A 20 27.59 -19.20 -5.20
C ASP A 20 28.20 -17.84 -4.77
N ALA A 21 27.87 -16.75 -5.51
CA ALA A 21 28.38 -15.41 -5.26
C ALA A 21 27.39 -14.51 -4.48
N LEU A 22 26.26 -15.05 -4.07
CA LEU A 22 25.21 -14.32 -3.36
C LEU A 22 24.83 -14.99 -2.06
N GLU A 23 24.27 -14.20 -1.14
CA GLU A 23 23.69 -14.63 0.12
C GLU A 23 22.35 -13.92 0.33
N LEU A 24 21.56 -14.40 1.29
CA LEU A 24 20.30 -13.84 1.68
C LEU A 24 20.46 -13.17 3.04
N ALA A 25 20.28 -11.86 3.10
CA ALA A 25 20.22 -11.12 4.36
C ALA A 25 18.76 -11.00 4.78
N GLU A 26 18.42 -11.60 5.91
CA GLU A 26 17.14 -11.40 6.57
C GLU A 26 17.22 -10.12 7.41
N VAL A 27 16.25 -9.23 7.20
CA VAL A 27 16.12 -7.92 7.83
C VAL A 27 14.74 -7.86 8.47
N GLY A 28 14.64 -8.14 9.75
CA GLY A 28 13.38 -8.33 10.43
C GLY A 28 12.58 -9.48 9.79
N ARG A 29 11.51 -9.15 9.06
CA ARG A 29 10.68 -10.13 8.33
C ARG A 29 10.75 -9.96 6.81
N LEU A 30 11.71 -9.19 6.35
CA LEU A 30 12.01 -8.98 4.95
C LEU A 30 13.32 -9.66 4.60
N ARG A 31 13.58 -9.83 3.32
CA ARG A 31 14.79 -10.45 2.82
C ARG A 31 15.39 -9.61 1.69
N ALA A 32 16.69 -9.41 1.73
CA ALA A 32 17.45 -8.79 0.66
C ALA A 32 18.55 -9.74 0.19
N VAL A 33 18.83 -9.77 -1.12
CA VAL A 33 19.96 -10.49 -1.67
C VAL A 33 21.18 -9.59 -1.60
N VAL A 34 22.28 -10.12 -1.07
CA VAL A 34 23.56 -9.44 -0.87
C VAL A 34 24.71 -10.20 -1.55
N ALA A 35 25.84 -9.56 -1.78
CA ALA A 35 27.04 -10.25 -2.23
C ALA A 35 27.56 -11.19 -1.14
N LYS A 36 28.11 -12.32 -1.55
CA LYS A 36 28.69 -13.31 -0.63
C LYS A 36 29.81 -12.67 0.19
N ASP A 37 29.86 -13.03 1.46
CA ASP A 37 30.81 -12.53 2.46
C ASP A 37 30.78 -11.00 2.72
N ALA A 38 29.76 -10.29 2.18
CA ALA A 38 29.61 -8.86 2.44
C ALA A 38 29.19 -8.55 3.88
N PHE A 39 28.46 -9.48 4.51
CA PHE A 39 27.92 -9.35 5.85
C PHE A 39 28.00 -10.69 6.59
N ARG A 40 27.89 -10.64 7.92
CA ARG A 40 27.80 -11.82 8.78
C ARG A 40 26.56 -11.73 9.65
N THR A 41 26.04 -12.87 10.06
CA THR A 41 24.95 -12.92 11.04
C THR A 41 25.34 -12.19 12.32
N GLY A 42 24.51 -11.24 12.73
CA GLY A 42 24.77 -10.35 13.86
C GLY A 42 25.27 -8.97 13.48
N ASP A 43 25.74 -8.75 12.25
CA ASP A 43 26.12 -7.42 11.77
C ASP A 43 24.90 -6.49 11.75
N HIS A 44 25.16 -5.19 11.96
CA HIS A 44 24.19 -4.14 11.68
C HIS A 44 24.54 -3.43 10.37
N ALA A 45 23.52 -3.19 9.56
CA ALA A 45 23.64 -2.48 8.29
C ALA A 45 22.42 -1.61 8.04
N VAL A 46 22.56 -0.62 7.19
CA VAL A 46 21.45 0.26 6.79
C VAL A 46 20.54 -0.49 5.82
N TYR A 47 19.26 -0.45 6.08
CA TYR A 47 18.23 -1.00 5.21
C TYR A 47 17.49 0.12 4.49
N LEU A 48 17.58 0.09 3.16
CA LEU A 48 16.86 0.98 2.24
C LEU A 48 15.61 0.23 1.75
N PRO A 49 14.40 0.60 2.18
CA PRO A 49 13.18 -0.14 1.85
C PRO A 49 12.72 0.08 0.40
N GLU A 50 11.83 -0.79 -0.05
CA GLU A 50 11.08 -0.61 -1.29
C GLU A 50 10.35 0.74 -1.30
N GLY A 51 10.26 1.38 -2.48
CA GLY A 51 9.68 2.72 -2.63
C GLY A 51 10.62 3.86 -2.23
N SER A 52 11.88 3.55 -1.87
CA SER A 52 12.91 4.58 -1.71
C SER A 52 13.40 5.07 -3.08
N VAL A 53 13.59 6.37 -3.20
CA VAL A 53 14.30 7.04 -4.30
C VAL A 53 15.66 7.48 -3.78
N LEU A 54 16.72 7.01 -4.44
CA LEU A 54 18.09 7.24 -4.03
C LEU A 54 18.71 8.42 -4.82
N PRO A 55 19.54 9.26 -4.19
CA PRO A 55 20.33 10.25 -4.90
C PRO A 55 21.45 9.59 -5.70
N GLU A 56 21.83 10.20 -6.82
CA GLU A 56 22.85 9.68 -7.73
C GLU A 56 24.18 9.31 -7.05
N PRO A 57 24.74 10.12 -6.12
CA PRO A 57 25.98 9.75 -5.43
C PRO A 57 25.88 8.43 -4.66
N LEU A 58 24.75 8.18 -3.99
CA LEU A 58 24.53 6.93 -3.25
C LEU A 58 24.34 5.75 -4.20
N ILE A 59 23.63 5.94 -5.33
CA ILE A 59 23.48 4.91 -6.38
C ILE A 59 24.85 4.50 -6.92
N ALA A 60 25.71 5.47 -7.25
CA ALA A 60 27.06 5.23 -7.74
C ALA A 60 27.94 4.52 -6.70
N GLU A 61 27.88 4.95 -5.45
CA GLU A 61 28.60 4.34 -4.33
C GLU A 61 28.24 2.87 -4.16
N LEU A 62 26.96 2.54 -4.26
CA LEU A 62 26.44 1.18 -4.11
C LEU A 62 26.62 0.31 -5.38
N GLY A 63 27.15 0.87 -6.48
CA GLY A 63 27.32 0.16 -7.74
C GLY A 63 26.01 -0.19 -8.44
N LEU A 64 24.97 0.59 -8.23
CA LEU A 64 23.62 0.35 -8.72
C LEU A 64 23.22 1.19 -9.94
N THR A 65 24.15 1.94 -10.53
CA THR A 65 23.88 2.81 -11.68
C THR A 65 23.22 2.03 -12.82
N GLY A 66 22.04 2.49 -13.24
CA GLY A 66 21.22 1.88 -14.29
C GLY A 66 20.49 0.58 -13.91
N ARG A 67 20.60 0.13 -12.65
CA ARG A 67 20.02 -1.16 -12.18
C ARG A 67 18.72 -1.02 -11.41
N LEU A 68 18.40 0.17 -10.95
CA LEU A 68 17.17 0.45 -10.19
C LEU A 68 15.98 0.66 -11.13
N ALA A 69 14.77 0.59 -10.56
CA ALA A 69 13.52 0.84 -11.27
C ALA A 69 13.24 2.35 -11.46
N GLY A 70 12.16 2.66 -12.17
CA GLY A 70 11.74 4.01 -12.49
C GLY A 70 12.42 4.59 -13.74
N ALA A 71 11.85 5.66 -14.27
CA ALA A 71 12.37 6.34 -15.48
C ALA A 71 13.80 6.85 -15.28
N ASN A 72 14.12 7.33 -14.08
CA ASN A 72 15.44 7.85 -13.71
C ASN A 72 16.40 6.75 -13.22
N LYS A 73 15.96 5.48 -13.12
CA LYS A 73 16.76 4.39 -12.56
C LYS A 73 17.24 4.65 -11.12
N ASP A 74 16.38 5.21 -10.29
CA ASP A 74 16.67 5.68 -8.94
C ASP A 74 15.77 5.06 -7.85
N ARG A 75 14.73 4.29 -8.25
CA ARG A 75 13.72 3.72 -7.32
C ARG A 75 14.01 2.27 -6.95
N ILE A 76 13.97 1.97 -5.67
CA ILE A 76 14.03 0.60 -5.15
C ILE A 76 12.66 -0.07 -5.26
N THR A 77 12.62 -1.25 -5.88
CA THR A 77 11.45 -2.14 -5.94
C THR A 77 11.86 -3.56 -5.53
N ALA A 78 10.87 -4.40 -5.23
CA ALA A 78 11.11 -5.82 -5.08
C ALA A 78 11.63 -6.41 -6.41
N VAL A 79 12.67 -7.23 -6.33
CA VAL A 79 13.24 -7.91 -7.50
C VAL A 79 13.48 -9.39 -7.20
N ARG A 80 13.48 -10.22 -8.22
CA ARG A 80 13.89 -11.61 -8.09
C ARG A 80 15.32 -11.77 -8.62
N LEU A 81 16.23 -12.18 -7.76
CA LEU A 81 17.62 -12.44 -8.10
C LEU A 81 17.91 -13.95 -7.96
N ARG A 82 18.27 -14.58 -9.08
CA ARG A 82 18.53 -16.04 -9.13
C ARG A 82 17.44 -16.91 -8.49
N GLY A 83 16.17 -16.47 -8.61
CA GLY A 83 15.02 -17.21 -8.08
C GLY A 83 14.55 -16.74 -6.69
N GLU A 84 15.38 -16.02 -5.93
CA GLU A 84 15.04 -15.51 -4.59
C GLU A 84 14.53 -14.08 -4.65
N LEU A 85 13.50 -13.79 -3.83
CA LEU A 85 12.93 -12.46 -3.69
C LEU A 85 13.89 -11.58 -2.87
N SER A 86 14.23 -10.39 -3.43
CA SER A 86 14.96 -9.34 -2.73
C SER A 86 14.05 -8.12 -2.57
N GLN A 87 13.81 -7.75 -1.33
CA GLN A 87 12.95 -6.62 -0.95
C GLN A 87 13.82 -5.56 -0.27
N GLY A 88 14.03 -4.44 -0.95
CA GLY A 88 14.95 -3.41 -0.45
C GLY A 88 16.43 -3.74 -0.68
N ILE A 89 17.29 -2.89 -0.12
CA ILE A 89 18.75 -2.97 -0.23
C ILE A 89 19.38 -2.87 1.15
N VAL A 90 20.36 -3.74 1.43
CA VAL A 90 21.20 -3.70 2.63
C VAL A 90 22.57 -3.14 2.25
N CYS A 91 23.06 -2.12 2.96
CA CYS A 91 24.31 -1.46 2.63
C CYS A 91 25.01 -0.86 3.86
N ARG A 92 26.27 -0.44 3.65
CA ARG A 92 27.06 0.38 4.59
C ARG A 92 27.50 1.65 3.90
N PRO A 93 26.68 2.71 3.89
CA PRO A 93 27.01 3.96 3.24
C PRO A 93 28.24 4.61 3.86
N LYS A 94 29.13 5.17 3.04
CA LYS A 94 30.37 5.85 3.51
C LYS A 94 30.07 7.01 4.45
N ALA A 95 28.97 7.72 4.22
CA ALA A 95 28.51 8.79 5.08
C ALA A 95 28.24 8.36 6.55
N LEU A 96 28.10 7.05 6.79
CA LEU A 96 27.83 6.46 8.10
C LEU A 96 28.95 5.49 8.55
N ALA A 97 30.15 5.57 7.92
CA ALA A 97 31.24 4.62 8.16
C ALA A 97 31.72 4.61 9.63
N ASP A 98 31.74 5.76 10.27
CA ASP A 98 32.22 5.95 11.65
C ASP A 98 31.11 5.82 12.69
N LEU A 99 29.87 5.52 12.28
CA LEU A 99 28.73 5.44 13.18
C LEU A 99 28.55 4.03 13.74
N ASP A 100 28.28 3.94 15.04
CA ASP A 100 27.82 2.69 15.67
C ASP A 100 26.38 2.38 15.23
N LEU A 101 26.28 1.53 14.19
CA LEU A 101 24.97 1.13 13.63
C LEU A 101 24.15 0.27 14.61
N ALA A 102 24.79 -0.41 15.59
CA ALA A 102 24.05 -1.15 16.61
C ALA A 102 23.36 -0.21 17.60
N ALA A 103 24.07 0.82 18.06
CA ALA A 103 23.49 1.86 18.90
C ALA A 103 22.39 2.64 18.16
N ALA A 104 22.62 2.97 16.88
CA ALA A 104 21.64 3.65 16.05
C ALA A 104 20.37 2.79 15.81
N ALA A 105 20.52 1.49 15.62
CA ALA A 105 19.40 0.55 15.51
C ALA A 105 18.57 0.51 16.80
N ALA A 106 19.23 0.44 17.96
CA ALA A 106 18.56 0.47 19.26
C ALA A 106 17.81 1.80 19.51
N ALA A 107 18.34 2.92 19.02
CA ALA A 107 17.72 4.23 19.10
C ALA A 107 16.61 4.46 18.05
N GLY A 108 16.49 3.58 17.04
CA GLY A 108 15.56 3.77 15.92
C GLY A 108 15.88 4.97 15.04
N THR A 109 17.18 5.32 14.92
CA THR A 109 17.65 6.48 14.16
C THR A 109 17.31 6.35 12.69
N ASP A 110 16.63 7.38 12.13
CA ASP A 110 16.31 7.45 10.71
C ASP A 110 17.41 8.19 9.94
N PHE A 111 17.94 7.53 8.92
CA PHE A 111 19.01 8.03 8.07
C PHE A 111 18.53 8.59 6.72
N ALA A 112 17.21 8.66 6.48
CA ALA A 112 16.68 9.08 5.19
C ALA A 112 17.20 10.46 4.78
N GLU A 113 17.15 11.43 5.69
CA GLU A 113 17.61 12.80 5.43
C GLU A 113 19.12 12.88 5.16
N VAL A 114 19.93 12.28 6.03
CA VAL A 114 21.41 12.35 5.91
C VAL A 114 21.92 11.64 4.65
N LEU A 115 21.19 10.62 4.17
CA LEU A 115 21.50 9.91 2.93
C LEU A 115 20.82 10.51 1.70
N GLY A 116 20.00 11.55 1.86
CA GLY A 116 19.22 12.16 0.78
C GLY A 116 18.18 11.20 0.17
N VAL A 117 17.75 10.19 0.91
CA VAL A 117 16.78 9.21 0.45
C VAL A 117 15.38 9.76 0.64
N THR A 118 14.58 9.75 -0.42
CA THR A 118 13.20 10.24 -0.39
C THR A 118 12.22 9.11 -0.71
N LYS A 119 10.96 9.32 -0.35
CA LYS A 119 9.89 8.41 -0.72
C LYS A 119 9.42 8.69 -2.14
N TRP A 120 9.32 7.64 -2.94
CA TRP A 120 8.70 7.74 -4.26
C TRP A 120 7.22 8.14 -4.13
N VAL A 121 6.85 9.16 -4.89
CA VAL A 121 5.47 9.63 -5.04
C VAL A 121 5.11 9.48 -6.52
N PRO A 122 4.01 8.79 -6.86
CA PRO A 122 3.57 8.68 -8.24
C PRO A 122 3.41 10.08 -8.85
N PRO A 123 4.00 10.34 -10.03
CA PRO A 123 3.74 11.60 -10.73
C PRO A 123 2.29 11.66 -11.17
N ILE A 124 1.75 12.87 -11.27
CA ILE A 124 0.45 13.10 -11.89
C ILE A 124 0.60 12.80 -13.38
N PRO A 125 -0.16 11.84 -13.95
CA PRO A 125 -0.10 11.57 -15.37
C PRO A 125 -0.39 12.83 -16.18
N VAL A 126 0.43 13.13 -17.19
CA VAL A 126 0.33 14.36 -18.00
C VAL A 126 -1.06 14.52 -18.61
N HIS A 127 -1.71 13.43 -19.01
CA HIS A 127 -3.06 13.43 -19.58
C HIS A 127 -4.17 13.78 -18.58
N LEU A 128 -3.88 13.75 -17.26
CA LEU A 128 -4.81 14.15 -16.21
C LEU A 128 -4.50 15.55 -15.63
N ALA A 129 -3.37 16.13 -15.96
CA ALA A 129 -2.90 17.39 -15.35
C ALA A 129 -3.85 18.60 -15.58
N GLY A 130 -4.61 18.60 -16.68
CA GLY A 130 -5.64 19.62 -16.98
C GLY A 130 -7.01 19.32 -16.38
N ASP A 131 -7.24 18.11 -15.88
CA ASP A 131 -8.54 17.61 -15.44
C ASP A 131 -8.70 17.59 -13.92
N MET A 132 -7.86 18.35 -13.21
CA MET A 132 -7.87 18.40 -11.75
C MET A 132 -8.07 19.80 -11.22
N HIS A 133 -8.61 19.89 -10.01
CA HIS A 133 -8.80 21.15 -9.29
C HIS A 133 -8.59 20.93 -7.78
N PRO A 134 -8.18 21.95 -7.02
CA PRO A 134 -8.13 21.89 -5.57
C PRO A 134 -9.52 21.60 -4.98
N ALA A 135 -9.55 20.75 -3.96
CA ALA A 135 -10.77 20.37 -3.24
C ALA A 135 -10.43 20.16 -1.75
N GLU A 136 -10.56 21.22 -0.98
CA GLU A 136 -10.23 21.22 0.45
C GLU A 136 -11.14 20.31 1.26
N ASP A 137 -12.37 20.06 0.78
CA ASP A 137 -13.35 19.19 1.39
C ASP A 137 -13.08 17.70 1.21
N LEU A 138 -12.11 17.31 0.36
CA LEU A 138 -11.72 15.92 0.23
C LEU A 138 -11.31 15.34 1.59
N LEU A 139 -11.89 14.19 1.95
CA LEU A 139 -11.43 13.42 3.09
C LEU A 139 -10.03 12.84 2.82
N PRO A 140 -9.17 12.75 3.85
CA PRO A 140 -7.78 12.40 3.63
C PRO A 140 -7.60 10.96 3.19
N TRP A 141 -6.71 10.75 2.22
CA TRP A 141 -6.18 9.44 1.91
C TRP A 141 -5.16 9.01 2.95
N LEU A 142 -5.29 7.79 3.48
CA LEU A 142 -4.29 7.18 4.35
C LEU A 142 -3.58 6.03 3.64
N ASP A 143 -2.26 5.99 3.74
CA ASP A 143 -1.48 4.87 3.22
C ASP A 143 -1.63 3.64 4.13
N VAL A 144 -1.58 2.47 3.49
CA VAL A 144 -1.59 1.17 4.17
C VAL A 144 -0.17 0.64 4.24
N GLU A 145 0.35 0.45 5.45
CA GLU A 145 1.72 0.02 5.69
C GLU A 145 1.91 -1.48 5.45
N ASN A 146 3.14 -1.88 5.14
CA ASN A 146 3.50 -3.29 5.03
C ASN A 146 3.71 -3.87 6.43
N ILE A 147 2.92 -4.87 6.81
CA ILE A 147 3.00 -5.53 8.14
C ILE A 147 4.40 -6.11 8.38
N ARG A 148 5.02 -6.69 7.35
CA ARG A 148 6.39 -7.23 7.46
C ARG A 148 7.43 -6.16 7.80
N ARG A 149 7.15 -4.90 7.46
CA ARG A 149 7.98 -3.75 7.82
C ARG A 149 7.74 -3.30 9.26
N TYR A 150 6.51 -3.45 9.74
CA TYR A 150 6.08 -2.98 11.06
C TYR A 150 5.40 -4.11 11.84
N PRO A 151 6.15 -5.17 12.22
CA PRO A 151 5.58 -6.36 12.85
C PRO A 151 4.91 -6.09 14.20
N ALA A 152 5.29 -5.01 14.89
CA ALA A 152 4.69 -4.60 16.14
C ALA A 152 3.38 -3.77 15.97
N MET A 153 2.90 -3.59 14.72
CA MET A 153 1.65 -2.88 14.43
C MET A 153 0.43 -3.60 15.02
N PHE A 154 0.45 -4.93 15.00
CA PHE A 154 -0.60 -5.78 15.57
C PHE A 154 -0.09 -6.55 16.76
N THR A 155 -0.97 -6.75 17.73
CA THR A 155 -0.69 -7.60 18.89
C THR A 155 -1.12 -9.03 18.58
N PRO A 156 -0.28 -10.07 18.83
CA PRO A 156 -0.70 -11.46 18.67
C PRO A 156 -2.00 -11.76 19.43
N GLY A 157 -2.96 -12.39 18.75
CA GLY A 157 -4.24 -12.74 19.32
C GLY A 157 -5.30 -11.62 19.34
N GLU A 158 -4.99 -10.37 18.97
CA GLU A 158 -6.01 -9.33 18.87
C GLU A 158 -7.04 -9.66 17.78
N PRO A 159 -8.33 -9.35 17.97
CA PRO A 159 -9.34 -9.57 16.93
C PRO A 159 -9.09 -8.71 15.70
N VAL A 160 -8.95 -9.36 14.53
CA VAL A 160 -8.71 -8.69 13.24
C VAL A 160 -9.66 -9.17 12.16
N VAL A 161 -9.81 -8.34 11.15
CA VAL A 161 -10.45 -8.66 9.87
C VAL A 161 -9.42 -8.51 8.76
N ALA A 162 -9.25 -9.55 7.97
CA ALA A 162 -8.41 -9.51 6.77
C ALA A 162 -9.30 -9.57 5.53
N THR A 163 -9.13 -8.60 4.65
CA THR A 163 -9.85 -8.49 3.38
C THR A 163 -8.88 -8.74 2.23
N GLU A 164 -9.40 -9.17 1.10
CA GLU A 164 -8.60 -9.33 -0.10
C GLU A 164 -8.11 -7.98 -0.62
N LYS A 165 -6.83 -7.90 -0.91
CA LYS A 165 -6.24 -6.74 -1.59
C LYS A 165 -6.43 -6.90 -3.10
N ILE A 166 -7.23 -6.03 -3.68
CA ILE A 166 -7.51 -6.02 -5.13
C ILE A 166 -6.44 -5.18 -5.85
N HIS A 167 -5.98 -5.68 -6.98
CA HIS A 167 -5.07 -4.99 -7.88
C HIS A 167 -5.85 -4.15 -8.89
N GLY A 168 -5.87 -2.85 -8.68
CA GLY A 168 -6.59 -1.91 -9.50
C GLY A 168 -6.08 -0.50 -9.34
N SER A 169 -6.99 0.44 -9.30
CA SER A 169 -6.71 1.85 -9.05
C SER A 169 -7.62 2.37 -7.94
N ALA A 170 -7.02 2.88 -6.88
CA ALA A 170 -7.76 3.39 -5.75
C ALA A 170 -8.61 4.60 -6.14
N CYS A 171 -9.91 4.52 -5.86
CA CYS A 171 -10.90 5.58 -6.07
C CYS A 171 -11.40 6.07 -4.72
N LEU A 172 -11.22 7.36 -4.47
CA LEU A 172 -11.78 8.06 -3.34
C LEU A 172 -12.93 8.95 -3.83
N MET A 173 -14.12 8.74 -3.31
CA MET A 173 -15.24 9.65 -3.47
C MET A 173 -15.54 10.33 -2.14
N THR A 174 -15.70 11.67 -2.13
CA THR A 174 -16.17 12.41 -0.96
C THR A 174 -17.48 13.12 -1.29
N LEU A 175 -18.49 12.91 -0.46
CA LEU A 175 -19.75 13.65 -0.47
C LEU A 175 -19.73 14.71 0.64
N VAL A 176 -20.08 15.94 0.30
CA VAL A 176 -20.41 17.02 1.27
C VAL A 176 -21.91 17.02 1.46
N ALA A 177 -22.39 16.62 2.63
CA ALA A 177 -23.81 16.38 2.86
C ALA A 177 -24.69 17.62 2.70
N ALA A 178 -24.23 18.78 3.17
CA ALA A 178 -24.99 20.03 3.14
C ALA A 178 -25.27 20.56 1.72
N THR A 179 -24.36 20.30 0.75
CA THR A 179 -24.47 20.81 -0.63
C THR A 179 -24.78 19.72 -1.64
N GLY A 180 -24.64 18.45 -1.28
CA GLY A 180 -24.69 17.31 -2.20
C GLY A 180 -23.49 17.27 -3.16
N THR A 181 -22.46 18.08 -2.92
CA THR A 181 -21.27 18.11 -3.79
C THR A 181 -20.49 16.83 -3.67
N VAL A 182 -20.13 16.25 -4.82
CA VAL A 182 -19.34 15.02 -4.91
C VAL A 182 -17.98 15.34 -5.50
N PHE A 183 -16.93 14.90 -4.86
CA PHE A 183 -15.56 14.94 -5.34
C PHE A 183 -15.05 13.54 -5.64
N ALA A 184 -14.39 13.36 -6.78
CA ALA A 184 -13.65 12.14 -7.10
C ALA A 184 -12.15 12.40 -7.03
N SER A 185 -11.38 11.44 -6.50
CA SER A 185 -9.93 11.50 -6.42
C SER A 185 -9.31 10.10 -6.49
N SER A 186 -7.99 10.02 -6.44
CA SER A 186 -7.28 8.77 -6.27
C SER A 186 -6.12 8.95 -5.29
N LYS A 187 -5.41 7.85 -4.99
CA LYS A 187 -4.33 7.83 -3.98
C LYS A 187 -3.32 8.97 -4.13
N GLY A 188 -2.82 9.25 -5.34
CA GLY A 188 -1.81 10.28 -5.58
C GLY A 188 -2.37 11.70 -5.45
N PHE A 189 -3.58 11.90 -5.95
CA PHE A 189 -4.26 13.21 -5.98
C PHE A 189 -4.89 13.56 -4.64
N GLY A 190 -5.51 12.61 -3.99
CA GLY A 190 -6.15 12.82 -2.69
C GLY A 190 -5.17 13.32 -1.61
N LYS A 191 -3.89 12.90 -1.68
CA LYS A 191 -2.83 13.43 -0.80
C LYS A 191 -2.53 14.90 -1.02
N GLN A 192 -2.72 15.40 -2.24
CA GLN A 192 -2.52 16.78 -2.63
C GLN A 192 -3.80 17.61 -2.54
N ARG A 193 -4.89 17.02 -2.04
CA ARG A 193 -6.24 17.59 -2.01
C ARG A 193 -6.70 18.04 -3.40
N LEU A 194 -6.43 17.21 -4.42
CA LEU A 194 -6.86 17.44 -5.79
C LEU A 194 -8.01 16.52 -6.13
N ALA A 195 -9.10 17.07 -6.61
CA ALA A 195 -10.21 16.34 -7.17
C ALA A 195 -10.12 16.31 -8.70
N ILE A 196 -10.63 15.24 -9.27
CA ILE A 196 -10.71 15.01 -10.71
C ILE A 196 -12.01 15.63 -11.21
N LYS A 197 -11.93 16.47 -12.25
CA LYS A 197 -13.11 17.04 -12.88
C LYS A 197 -14.05 15.96 -13.38
N GLU A 198 -15.34 16.19 -13.23
CA GLU A 198 -16.34 15.26 -13.70
C GLU A 198 -16.31 15.17 -15.23
N ALA A 199 -16.22 13.93 -15.72
CA ALA A 199 -16.24 13.62 -17.16
C ALA A 199 -16.76 12.20 -17.39
N ASP A 200 -17.55 12.01 -18.45
CA ASP A 200 -18.16 10.71 -18.77
C ASP A 200 -17.14 9.63 -19.10
N GLY A 201 -16.02 10.00 -19.71
CA GLY A 201 -14.93 9.07 -20.04
C GLY A 201 -14.01 8.74 -18.87
N ASN A 202 -14.07 9.48 -17.77
CA ASN A 202 -13.15 9.29 -16.64
C ASN A 202 -13.49 7.99 -15.89
N LEU A 203 -12.48 7.16 -15.64
CA LEU A 203 -12.63 5.84 -15.02
C LEU A 203 -13.27 5.91 -13.63
N TYR A 204 -12.84 6.85 -12.80
CA TYR A 204 -13.33 6.99 -11.43
C TYR A 204 -14.78 7.49 -11.40
N TRP A 205 -15.11 8.49 -12.20
CA TRP A 205 -16.48 9.00 -12.32
C TRP A 205 -17.44 7.96 -12.90
N ARG A 206 -16.97 7.13 -13.83
CA ARG A 206 -17.76 5.99 -14.35
C ARG A 206 -18.05 4.96 -13.24
N ALA A 207 -17.08 4.65 -12.40
CA ALA A 207 -17.28 3.75 -11.26
C ALA A 207 -18.24 4.37 -10.23
N ILE A 208 -18.04 5.63 -9.83
CA ILE A 208 -18.91 6.35 -8.89
C ILE A 208 -20.37 6.29 -9.34
N ARG A 209 -20.65 6.56 -10.64
CA ARG A 209 -22.01 6.52 -11.19
C ARG A 209 -22.54 5.09 -11.33
N ALA A 210 -21.72 4.15 -11.81
CA ALA A 210 -22.16 2.76 -12.05
C ALA A 210 -22.58 2.03 -10.77
N TYR A 211 -22.06 2.45 -9.62
CA TYR A 211 -22.36 1.86 -8.30
C TYR A 211 -23.13 2.81 -7.37
N ASP A 212 -23.59 3.95 -7.91
CA ASP A 212 -24.37 4.95 -7.15
C ASP A 212 -23.79 5.28 -5.77
N LEU A 213 -22.47 5.52 -5.75
CA LEU A 213 -21.77 5.80 -4.50
C LEU A 213 -22.27 7.04 -3.77
N PRO A 214 -22.77 8.11 -4.44
CA PRO A 214 -23.39 9.24 -3.74
C PRO A 214 -24.59 8.85 -2.91
N ARG A 215 -25.43 7.88 -3.37
CA ARG A 215 -26.58 7.38 -2.60
C ARG A 215 -26.12 6.65 -1.32
N LEU A 216 -25.10 5.79 -1.45
CA LEU A 216 -24.50 5.14 -0.27
C LEU A 216 -23.97 6.19 0.72
N ALA A 217 -23.19 7.17 0.24
CA ALA A 217 -22.61 8.19 1.10
C ALA A 217 -23.68 9.09 1.76
N ALA A 218 -24.75 9.43 1.05
CA ALA A 218 -25.87 10.20 1.60
C ALA A 218 -26.61 9.44 2.71
N ALA A 219 -26.78 8.13 2.54
CA ALA A 219 -27.38 7.29 3.59
C ALA A 219 -26.48 7.21 4.84
N VAL A 220 -25.18 7.03 4.66
CA VAL A 220 -24.20 7.06 5.77
C VAL A 220 -24.20 8.42 6.47
N ALA A 221 -24.25 9.53 5.70
CA ALA A 221 -24.33 10.88 6.25
C ALA A 221 -25.58 11.10 7.11
N ALA A 222 -26.73 10.64 6.61
CA ALA A 222 -28.00 10.77 7.32
C ALA A 222 -28.04 9.93 8.61
N ASP A 223 -27.52 8.70 8.55
CA ASP A 223 -27.54 7.78 9.70
C ASP A 223 -26.59 8.22 10.83
N LEU A 224 -25.43 8.76 10.46
CA LEU A 224 -24.36 9.11 11.40
C LEU A 224 -24.25 10.62 11.69
N GLY A 225 -25.10 11.46 11.09
CA GLY A 225 -25.05 12.91 11.24
C GLY A 225 -23.75 13.53 10.67
N ALA A 226 -23.17 12.91 9.63
CA ALA A 226 -21.88 13.34 9.11
C ALA A 226 -21.99 14.51 8.13
N ALA A 227 -21.13 15.51 8.29
CA ALA A 227 -21.00 16.65 7.37
C ALA A 227 -20.36 16.22 6.03
N ARG A 228 -19.43 15.28 6.08
CA ARG A 228 -18.76 14.71 4.90
C ARG A 228 -18.63 13.19 5.05
N VAL A 229 -18.75 12.49 3.92
CA VAL A 229 -18.55 11.04 3.86
C VAL A 229 -17.58 10.72 2.74
N GLY A 230 -16.51 10.00 3.06
CA GLY A 230 -15.56 9.45 2.10
C GLY A 230 -15.80 7.96 1.89
N VAL A 231 -16.00 7.55 0.64
CA VAL A 231 -16.07 6.15 0.24
C VAL A 231 -14.80 5.81 -0.51
N PHE A 232 -14.05 4.85 0.00
CA PHE A 232 -12.77 4.40 -0.54
C PHE A 232 -12.95 3.01 -1.13
N GLY A 233 -12.60 2.85 -2.39
CA GLY A 233 -12.73 1.57 -3.08
C GLY A 233 -11.65 1.38 -4.12
N GLU A 234 -11.58 0.16 -4.65
CA GLU A 234 -10.69 -0.18 -5.76
C GLU A 234 -11.49 -0.31 -7.04
N VAL A 235 -11.08 0.44 -8.07
CA VAL A 235 -11.58 0.26 -9.44
C VAL A 235 -10.69 -0.76 -10.12
N TYR A 236 -11.25 -1.80 -10.70
CA TYR A 236 -10.50 -2.90 -11.29
C TYR A 236 -11.10 -3.40 -12.60
N GLY A 237 -10.37 -4.27 -13.28
CA GLY A 237 -10.79 -4.90 -14.51
C GLY A 237 -9.77 -4.74 -15.64
N ARG A 238 -9.97 -5.48 -16.72
CA ARG A 238 -9.11 -5.39 -17.89
C ARG A 238 -9.15 -3.99 -18.50
N GLY A 239 -7.99 -3.39 -18.65
CA GLY A 239 -7.82 -1.99 -19.08
C GLY A 239 -7.64 -1.01 -17.93
N VAL A 240 -7.66 -1.48 -16.66
CA VAL A 240 -7.21 -0.73 -15.47
C VAL A 240 -5.78 -1.13 -15.13
N GLN A 241 -5.57 -2.42 -14.85
CA GLN A 241 -4.29 -3.03 -14.56
C GLN A 241 -4.18 -4.41 -15.24
N ASP A 242 -3.08 -5.16 -15.01
CA ASP A 242 -2.84 -6.46 -15.62
C ASP A 242 -3.74 -7.60 -15.10
N LEU A 243 -4.23 -7.53 -13.86
CA LEU A 243 -5.19 -8.50 -13.32
C LEU A 243 -6.63 -8.06 -13.63
N GLY A 244 -7.29 -8.82 -14.51
CA GLY A 244 -8.58 -8.39 -15.07
C GLY A 244 -9.81 -8.80 -14.27
N TYR A 245 -9.71 -9.75 -13.34
CA TYR A 245 -10.81 -10.26 -12.49
C TYR A 245 -12.09 -10.65 -13.25
N GLY A 246 -11.98 -11.03 -14.54
CA GLY A 246 -13.14 -11.34 -15.39
C GLY A 246 -13.97 -10.12 -15.82
N VAL A 247 -13.55 -8.90 -15.51
CA VAL A 247 -14.27 -7.65 -15.77
C VAL A 247 -13.65 -6.88 -16.93
N GLN A 248 -14.48 -6.32 -17.82
CA GLN A 248 -14.06 -5.40 -18.88
C GLN A 248 -14.36 -3.96 -18.45
N ALA A 249 -13.33 -3.21 -18.01
CA ALA A 249 -13.50 -1.86 -17.50
C ALA A 249 -13.99 -0.84 -18.54
N SER A 250 -13.82 -1.13 -19.84
CA SER A 250 -14.36 -0.31 -20.94
C SER A 250 -15.90 -0.32 -21.01
N THR A 251 -16.53 -1.42 -20.61
CA THR A 251 -18.00 -1.55 -20.57
C THR A 251 -18.53 -1.04 -19.21
N ARG A 252 -18.15 -1.71 -18.14
CA ARG A 252 -18.47 -1.34 -16.76
C ARG A 252 -17.25 -1.67 -15.90
N PRO A 253 -16.60 -0.67 -15.27
CA PRO A 253 -15.49 -0.97 -14.38
C PRO A 253 -15.96 -1.80 -13.19
N GLY A 254 -15.15 -2.75 -12.74
CA GLY A 254 -15.34 -3.37 -11.44
C GLY A 254 -15.06 -2.35 -10.35
N TYR A 255 -15.75 -2.45 -9.23
CA TYR A 255 -15.54 -1.60 -8.06
C TYR A 255 -15.84 -2.39 -6.79
N ALA A 256 -15.04 -2.21 -5.77
CA ALA A 256 -15.29 -2.77 -4.45
C ALA A 256 -14.85 -1.79 -3.36
N VAL A 257 -15.76 -1.48 -2.44
CA VAL A 257 -15.46 -0.63 -1.28
C VAL A 257 -14.55 -1.38 -0.32
N PHE A 258 -13.47 -0.74 0.11
CA PHE A 258 -12.60 -1.29 1.15
C PHE A 258 -12.63 -0.47 2.44
N ASP A 259 -13.10 0.78 2.41
CA ASP A 259 -13.17 1.63 3.60
C ASP A 259 -14.20 2.75 3.46
N VAL A 260 -14.65 3.30 4.59
CA VAL A 260 -15.50 4.49 4.66
C VAL A 260 -15.02 5.36 5.83
N ALA A 261 -14.90 6.66 5.58
CA ALA A 261 -14.64 7.65 6.62
C ALA A 261 -15.77 8.67 6.69
N VAL A 262 -16.04 9.18 7.87
CA VAL A 262 -17.05 10.20 8.12
C VAL A 262 -16.44 11.36 8.89
N ASP A 263 -16.88 12.57 8.58
CA ASP A 263 -16.59 13.77 9.35
C ASP A 263 -17.82 14.14 10.17
N VAL A 264 -17.71 13.96 11.47
CA VAL A 264 -18.76 14.33 12.43
C VAL A 264 -18.17 15.41 13.34
N ASP A 265 -18.79 16.59 13.36
CA ASP A 265 -18.37 17.73 14.17
C ASP A 265 -16.89 18.17 13.96
N GLY A 266 -16.36 17.96 12.74
CA GLY A 266 -14.97 18.28 12.39
C GLY A 266 -13.95 17.17 12.74
N GLU A 267 -14.41 16.07 13.34
CA GLU A 267 -13.58 14.91 13.62
C GLU A 267 -13.76 13.80 12.59
N ILE A 268 -12.67 13.27 12.06
CA ILE A 268 -12.71 12.20 11.08
C ILE A 268 -12.68 10.85 11.80
N ARG A 269 -13.77 10.09 11.64
CA ARG A 269 -13.89 8.71 12.10
C ARG A 269 -13.88 7.74 10.90
N TRP A 270 -13.13 6.68 11.03
CA TRP A 270 -13.18 5.55 10.11
C TRP A 270 -14.21 4.52 10.61
N LEU A 271 -15.00 4.00 9.68
CA LEU A 271 -15.96 2.96 10.01
C LEU A 271 -15.25 1.63 10.27
N THR A 272 -15.77 0.86 11.22
CA THR A 272 -15.32 -0.51 11.46
C THR A 272 -15.61 -1.40 10.25
N PRO A 273 -14.92 -2.56 10.11
CA PRO A 273 -15.23 -3.51 9.06
C PRO A 273 -16.70 -3.94 9.00
N ASP A 274 -17.36 -4.02 10.14
CA ASP A 274 -18.76 -4.43 10.24
C ASP A 274 -19.71 -3.31 9.79
N GLU A 275 -19.44 -2.07 10.16
CA GLU A 275 -20.20 -0.90 9.68
C GLU A 275 -20.08 -0.77 8.16
N VAL A 276 -18.85 -0.90 7.59
CA VAL A 276 -18.65 -0.87 6.13
C VAL A 276 -19.44 -1.98 5.46
N ALA A 277 -19.38 -3.21 5.98
CA ALA A 277 -20.12 -4.33 5.42
C ALA A 277 -21.64 -4.11 5.48
N ALA A 278 -22.17 -3.57 6.58
CA ALA A 278 -23.59 -3.30 6.75
C ALA A 278 -24.09 -2.25 5.75
N PHE A 279 -23.40 -1.10 5.64
CA PHE A 279 -23.80 -0.04 4.72
C PHE A 279 -23.69 -0.47 3.25
N THR A 280 -22.61 -1.15 2.88
CA THR A 280 -22.43 -1.60 1.49
C THR A 280 -23.47 -2.64 1.09
N ALA A 281 -23.80 -3.59 1.96
CA ALA A 281 -24.84 -4.59 1.73
C ALA A 281 -26.23 -3.96 1.63
N ALA A 282 -26.58 -2.98 2.50
CA ALA A 282 -27.87 -2.31 2.47
C ALA A 282 -28.14 -1.50 1.19
N HIS A 283 -27.07 -1.16 0.46
CA HIS A 283 -27.14 -0.35 -0.77
C HIS A 283 -26.72 -1.07 -2.04
N ASP A 284 -26.51 -2.39 -2.00
CA ASP A 284 -26.07 -3.23 -3.12
C ASP A 284 -24.74 -2.74 -3.76
N VAL A 285 -23.85 -2.16 -2.95
CA VAL A 285 -22.51 -1.75 -3.38
C VAL A 285 -21.52 -2.86 -3.03
N PRO A 286 -20.73 -3.37 -3.99
CA PRO A 286 -19.74 -4.40 -3.70
C PRO A 286 -18.69 -3.91 -2.70
N ALA A 287 -18.35 -4.76 -1.72
CA ALA A 287 -17.23 -4.57 -0.82
C ALA A 287 -16.12 -5.60 -1.12
N VAL A 288 -14.89 -5.29 -0.73
CA VAL A 288 -13.79 -6.25 -0.85
C VAL A 288 -14.08 -7.52 -0.06
N PRO A 289 -13.76 -8.71 -0.60
CA PRO A 289 -14.00 -9.98 0.07
C PRO A 289 -13.32 -10.06 1.42
N VAL A 290 -14.06 -10.47 2.45
CA VAL A 290 -13.49 -10.82 3.76
C VAL A 290 -12.98 -12.25 3.69
N LEU A 291 -11.67 -12.43 3.87
CA LEU A 291 -11.01 -13.73 3.80
C LEU A 291 -10.76 -14.34 5.19
N TYR A 292 -10.69 -13.50 6.23
CA TYR A 292 -10.47 -13.97 7.59
C TYR A 292 -11.08 -13.02 8.62
N ARG A 293 -11.64 -13.61 9.67
CA ARG A 293 -12.01 -12.94 10.93
C ARG A 293 -11.54 -13.80 12.09
N GLY A 294 -10.82 -13.22 13.02
CA GLY A 294 -10.33 -13.96 14.18
C GLY A 294 -9.11 -13.30 14.82
N PRO A 295 -8.42 -14.02 15.70
CA PRO A 295 -7.21 -13.50 16.35
C PRO A 295 -6.10 -13.26 15.33
N TYR A 296 -5.31 -12.18 15.54
CA TYR A 296 -4.13 -11.92 14.71
C TYR A 296 -3.11 -13.04 14.87
N ASP A 297 -2.85 -13.73 13.77
CA ASP A 297 -1.82 -14.75 13.61
C ASP A 297 -1.11 -14.48 12.30
N GLU A 298 0.13 -13.98 12.40
CA GLU A 298 0.87 -13.53 11.22
C GLU A 298 1.21 -14.67 10.27
N ALA A 299 1.56 -15.87 10.79
CA ALA A 299 1.89 -17.01 9.94
C ALA A 299 0.68 -17.45 9.12
N LYS A 300 -0.48 -17.55 9.75
CA LYS A 300 -1.75 -17.85 9.09
C LYS A 300 -2.14 -16.80 8.05
N LEU A 301 -1.99 -15.51 8.37
CA LEU A 301 -2.30 -14.43 7.45
C LEU A 301 -1.32 -14.38 6.28
N ALA A 302 -0.04 -14.69 6.50
CA ALA A 302 0.97 -14.78 5.44
C ALA A 302 0.66 -15.93 4.47
N GLU A 303 0.23 -17.09 4.96
CA GLU A 303 -0.24 -18.22 4.15
C GLU A 303 -1.50 -17.83 3.36
N LEU A 304 -2.47 -17.18 4.01
CA LEU A 304 -3.71 -16.76 3.38
C LEU A 304 -3.50 -15.65 2.32
N ALA A 305 -2.43 -14.88 2.41
CA ALA A 305 -2.10 -13.87 1.41
C ALA A 305 -1.74 -14.48 0.05
N GLU A 306 -1.25 -15.71 0.05
CA GLU A 306 -0.92 -16.45 -1.17
C GLU A 306 -2.19 -17.09 -1.81
N GLY A 307 -2.04 -17.61 -3.03
CA GLY A 307 -3.09 -18.34 -3.74
C GLY A 307 -3.80 -17.53 -4.82
N VAL A 308 -5.06 -17.88 -5.07
CA VAL A 308 -5.88 -17.28 -6.12
C VAL A 308 -6.87 -16.27 -5.54
N GLU A 309 -7.26 -15.29 -6.35
CA GLU A 309 -8.23 -14.26 -5.96
C GLU A 309 -9.65 -14.84 -5.81
N THR A 310 -10.48 -14.17 -5.03
CA THR A 310 -11.89 -14.54 -4.82
C THR A 310 -12.87 -13.53 -5.44
N VAL A 311 -12.38 -12.40 -5.92
CA VAL A 311 -13.16 -11.29 -6.45
C VAL A 311 -14.01 -11.69 -7.66
N SER A 312 -13.43 -12.47 -8.59
CA SER A 312 -14.16 -12.96 -9.78
C SER A 312 -15.08 -14.15 -9.48
N GLY A 313 -14.92 -14.81 -8.34
CA GLY A 313 -15.58 -16.06 -8.02
C GLY A 313 -15.03 -17.29 -8.77
N THR A 314 -14.08 -17.10 -9.69
CA THR A 314 -13.49 -18.16 -10.53
C THR A 314 -12.04 -18.46 -10.23
N GLY A 315 -11.36 -17.61 -9.43
CA GLY A 315 -9.93 -17.74 -9.16
C GLY A 315 -9.07 -17.57 -10.41
N ALA A 316 -9.49 -16.70 -11.33
CA ALA A 316 -8.83 -16.54 -12.62
C ALA A 316 -7.43 -15.90 -12.54
N ASN A 317 -7.13 -15.21 -11.44
CA ASN A 317 -5.86 -14.52 -11.23
C ASN A 317 -5.21 -14.94 -9.91
N ILE A 318 -3.92 -14.68 -9.79
CA ILE A 318 -3.24 -14.74 -8.49
C ILE A 318 -3.80 -13.64 -7.59
N ARG A 319 -3.83 -13.90 -6.27
CA ARG A 319 -4.17 -12.89 -5.28
C ARG A 319 -3.02 -11.91 -5.11
N GLU A 320 -3.33 -10.60 -5.07
CA GLU A 320 -2.31 -9.60 -4.75
C GLU A 320 -1.85 -9.71 -3.30
N GLY A 321 -2.77 -10.01 -2.38
CA GLY A 321 -2.49 -10.15 -0.95
C GLY A 321 -3.69 -9.84 -0.09
N LEU A 322 -3.42 -9.37 1.13
CA LEU A 322 -4.42 -9.00 2.14
C LEU A 322 -4.24 -7.56 2.62
N VAL A 323 -5.33 -6.98 3.09
CA VAL A 323 -5.34 -5.83 4.00
C VAL A 323 -5.94 -6.27 5.33
N VAL A 324 -5.20 -6.02 6.41
CA VAL A 324 -5.58 -6.44 7.77
C VAL A 324 -5.90 -5.20 8.60
N ARG A 325 -7.01 -5.24 9.32
CA ARG A 325 -7.45 -4.19 10.26
C ARG A 325 -7.86 -4.83 11.58
N PRO A 326 -7.71 -4.15 12.73
CA PRO A 326 -8.38 -4.56 13.96
C PRO A 326 -9.90 -4.58 13.74
N ALA A 327 -10.60 -5.46 14.44
CA ALA A 327 -12.08 -5.47 14.43
C ALA A 327 -12.67 -4.16 14.99
N THR A 328 -11.94 -3.52 15.91
CA THR A 328 -12.25 -2.18 16.44
C THR A 328 -11.12 -1.23 16.04
N GLU A 329 -11.48 -0.09 15.43
CA GLU A 329 -10.51 0.90 14.99
C GLU A 329 -9.65 1.42 16.15
N ARG A 330 -8.33 1.53 15.91
CA ARG A 330 -7.39 2.05 16.89
C ARG A 330 -6.20 2.73 16.27
N TYR A 331 -5.56 3.58 17.03
CA TYR A 331 -4.29 4.21 16.67
C TYR A 331 -3.11 3.24 16.88
N SER A 332 -2.13 3.31 15.98
CA SER A 332 -0.85 2.59 16.09
C SER A 332 0.28 3.58 16.38
N PRO A 333 0.95 3.48 17.55
CA PRO A 333 2.12 4.29 17.83
C PRO A 333 3.31 3.92 16.93
N VAL A 334 3.33 2.69 16.39
CA VAL A 334 4.40 2.19 15.52
C VAL A 334 4.42 2.92 14.17
N THR A 335 3.24 3.23 13.63
CA THR A 335 3.09 3.92 12.34
C THR A 335 2.59 5.35 12.49
N ALA A 336 2.44 5.83 13.74
CA ALA A 336 1.91 7.15 14.08
C ALA A 336 0.60 7.48 13.32
N GLY A 337 -0.29 6.50 13.22
CA GLY A 337 -1.53 6.63 12.49
C GLY A 337 -2.53 5.52 12.80
N ARG A 338 -3.48 5.31 11.92
CA ARG A 338 -4.47 4.24 11.99
C ARG A 338 -3.79 2.87 11.90
N THR A 339 -4.27 1.90 12.67
CA THR A 339 -3.78 0.52 12.57
C THR A 339 -4.42 -0.16 11.37
N ILE A 340 -3.71 -0.18 10.26
CA ILE A 340 -4.10 -0.86 9.03
C ILE A 340 -2.83 -1.28 8.29
N GLY A 341 -2.74 -2.54 7.90
CA GLY A 341 -1.55 -3.08 7.26
C GLY A 341 -1.86 -3.99 6.09
N LYS A 342 -0.92 -4.13 5.17
CA LYS A 342 -1.00 -5.04 4.03
C LYS A 342 0.04 -6.14 4.10
N LEU A 343 -0.33 -7.31 3.61
CA LEU A 343 0.56 -8.43 3.28
C LEU A 343 0.43 -8.69 1.78
N VAL A 344 1.49 -8.44 1.03
CA VAL A 344 1.52 -8.68 -0.42
C VAL A 344 2.06 -10.08 -0.67
N SER A 345 1.41 -10.86 -1.56
CA SER A 345 1.81 -12.23 -1.86
C SER A 345 3.14 -12.29 -2.62
N THR A 346 3.90 -13.34 -2.38
CA THR A 346 5.17 -13.57 -3.09
C THR A 346 4.94 -13.81 -4.58
N ALA A 347 3.88 -14.54 -4.92
CA ALA A 347 3.48 -14.79 -6.30
C ALA A 347 3.20 -13.50 -7.06
N TYR A 348 2.49 -12.56 -6.43
CA TYR A 348 2.21 -11.25 -7.02
C TYR A 348 3.48 -10.41 -7.21
N LEU A 349 4.34 -10.30 -6.18
CA LEU A 349 5.59 -9.53 -6.25
C LEU A 349 6.55 -10.04 -7.33
N THR A 350 6.45 -11.31 -7.68
CA THR A 350 7.38 -11.98 -8.60
C THR A 350 6.78 -12.33 -9.96
N ARG A 351 5.54 -11.87 -10.23
CA ARG A 351 4.87 -12.13 -11.51
C ARG A 351 5.59 -11.44 -12.67
N LYS A 352 5.59 -12.08 -13.84
CA LYS A 352 6.17 -11.49 -15.05
C LYS A 352 5.15 -10.55 -15.73
N GLY A 353 5.65 -9.42 -16.22
CA GLY A 353 4.83 -8.46 -16.99
C GLY A 353 3.76 -7.75 -16.16
N GLY A 354 3.90 -7.74 -14.82
CA GLY A 354 2.99 -7.02 -13.96
C GLY A 354 3.05 -5.52 -14.23
N THR A 355 1.88 -4.88 -14.31
CA THR A 355 1.79 -3.42 -14.32
C THR A 355 1.76 -2.91 -12.88
N GLU A 356 2.64 -1.99 -12.56
CA GLU A 356 2.43 -1.01 -11.50
C GLU A 356 2.42 0.33 -12.21
N TYR A 357 1.48 1.20 -11.94
CA TYR A 357 1.53 2.56 -12.47
C TYR A 357 2.84 3.20 -12.00
N GLU A 358 3.77 3.33 -12.95
CA GLU A 358 5.01 4.09 -12.80
C GLU A 358 4.75 5.59 -12.91
#